data_3bfe4c88345288e16d79e785eed8716a
#
_entry.id   3bfe4c88345288e16d79e785eed8716a
#
_cell.length_a   1.000
_cell.length_b   1.000
_cell.length_c   1.000
_cell.angle_alpha   90.00
_cell.angle_beta   90.00
_cell.angle_gamma   90.00
#
_symmetry.space_group_name_H-M   'P 1'
#
loop_
_entity.id
_entity.type
_entity.pdbx_description
1 polymer ?
#
loop_
_entity_poly.entity_id
_entity_poly.type
_entity_poly.pdbx_seq_one_letter_code
_entity_poly.pdbx_strand_id
1 'polypeptide(L)'
;MPRAWGSTNARMRATRMDLAALPPLKLRQQHHREAAMAYETILVETKGKVGLITLNRPQALNALNGQLIGEINTALDGFEKDAGIGCVVITGSEKAFAAGADIKEMQSRTFPGTYLDDKFADWDRIGQRNKPIIAAVAGFALGGGCELAMMCDFIIAADNAKFGQPEINLGVIPGAGGTQRLTKAVGKAKAMDLILTGRMMDAQEAERAGLVARIVPLADLMTETLKAADAIAAKSLPSALMAKESVNRAFEVTLAEGLRFERRVFSSLFATADQKEGMSAFAEKRKPDFKNL
;
A
#
# COMPACT_ATOMS: atom_id res chain seq x y z
N MET A 1 -51.25 -46.86 25.31
CA MET A 1 -51.41 -45.86 26.42
C MET A 1 -50.41 -44.73 26.20
N PRO A 2 -50.83 -43.53 25.81
CA PRO A 2 -49.94 -42.42 25.62
C PRO A 2 -49.78 -41.60 26.91
N ARG A 3 -48.56 -41.22 27.27
CA ARG A 3 -48.28 -40.35 28.41
C ARG A 3 -48.39 -38.91 27.96
N ALA A 4 -49.16 -38.12 28.71
CA ALA A 4 -49.37 -36.69 28.54
C ALA A 4 -48.13 -35.85 28.89
N TRP A 5 -47.80 -34.89 28.04
CA TRP A 5 -46.82 -33.84 28.33
C TRP A 5 -47.53 -32.62 28.88
N GLY A 6 -47.20 -32.26 30.10
CA GLY A 6 -47.71 -31.06 30.77
C GLY A 6 -47.07 -29.79 30.20
N SER A 7 -47.91 -28.86 29.86
CA SER A 7 -47.56 -27.50 29.46
C SER A 7 -47.32 -26.63 30.69
N THR A 8 -46.08 -26.16 30.89
CA THR A 8 -45.79 -25.07 31.85
C THR A 8 -45.59 -23.76 31.06
N ASN A 9 -46.63 -22.93 31.12
CA ASN A 9 -46.58 -21.54 30.67
C ASN A 9 -45.80 -20.68 31.67
N ALA A 10 -44.54 -20.36 31.36
CA ALA A 10 -43.76 -19.31 32.02
C ALA A 10 -43.99 -17.99 31.27
N ARG A 11 -44.78 -17.09 31.81
CA ARG A 11 -44.95 -15.71 31.35
C ARG A 11 -43.64 -14.94 31.64
N MET A 12 -42.84 -14.67 30.62
CA MET A 12 -41.76 -13.66 30.68
C MET A 12 -42.41 -12.27 30.79
N ARG A 13 -42.21 -11.60 31.93
CA ARG A 13 -42.46 -10.17 32.07
C ARG A 13 -41.33 -9.42 31.35
N ALA A 14 -41.67 -8.74 30.26
CA ALA A 14 -40.76 -7.79 29.62
C ALA A 14 -40.63 -6.56 30.54
N THR A 15 -39.47 -6.38 31.13
CA THR A 15 -39.07 -5.12 31.81
C THR A 15 -38.81 -4.07 30.74
N ARG A 16 -39.69 -3.05 30.70
CA ARG A 16 -39.42 -1.83 29.90
C ARG A 16 -38.15 -1.18 30.43
N MET A 17 -37.09 -1.17 29.61
CA MET A 17 -35.92 -0.33 29.83
C MET A 17 -36.30 1.13 29.51
N ASP A 18 -36.15 1.98 30.54
CA ASP A 18 -36.40 3.41 30.45
C ASP A 18 -35.28 4.07 29.64
N LEU A 19 -35.57 4.51 28.43
CA LEU A 19 -34.65 5.15 27.49
C LEU A 19 -34.29 6.60 27.87
N ALA A 20 -34.75 7.10 29.01
CA ALA A 20 -34.55 8.48 29.45
C ALA A 20 -33.25 8.72 30.25
N ALA A 21 -32.42 7.68 30.50
CA ALA A 21 -31.25 7.78 31.35
C ALA A 21 -29.89 7.76 30.58
N LEU A 22 -29.89 8.03 29.27
CA LEU A 22 -28.61 8.17 28.52
C LEU A 22 -28.16 9.64 28.55
N PRO A 23 -26.96 9.93 29.03
CA PRO A 23 -26.43 11.29 29.02
C PRO A 23 -26.23 11.80 27.57
N PRO A 24 -26.39 13.12 27.35
CA PRO A 24 -26.35 13.69 26.01
C PRO A 24 -24.99 13.47 25.32
N LEU A 25 -25.08 13.13 24.05
CA LEU A 25 -23.97 12.81 23.10
C LEU A 25 -22.91 13.93 22.88
N LYS A 26 -22.81 14.93 23.74
CA LYS A 26 -21.89 16.07 23.61
C LYS A 26 -20.51 15.89 24.23
N LEU A 27 -20.14 14.73 24.77
CA LEU A 27 -18.88 14.52 25.49
C LEU A 27 -17.90 13.54 24.79
N ARG A 28 -18.02 13.31 23.49
CA ARG A 28 -17.08 12.45 22.73
C ARG A 28 -16.22 13.16 21.68
N GLN A 29 -16.14 14.49 21.71
CA GLN A 29 -15.27 15.25 20.79
C GLN A 29 -13.97 15.78 21.39
N GLN A 30 -13.58 15.34 22.56
CA GLN A 30 -12.30 15.72 23.15
C GLN A 30 -11.62 14.45 23.69
N HIS A 31 -10.89 13.71 22.89
CA HIS A 31 -9.75 12.85 23.26
C HIS A 31 -9.27 12.01 22.07
N HIS A 32 -9.04 12.65 20.93
CA HIS A 32 -8.12 12.11 19.94
C HIS A 32 -6.97 13.13 19.68
N ARG A 33 -6.29 13.50 20.75
CA ARG A 33 -4.85 13.71 20.67
C ARG A 33 -4.26 12.34 20.98
N GLU A 34 -4.25 11.45 20.00
CA GLU A 34 -3.33 10.32 20.01
C GLU A 34 -1.94 10.88 20.27
N ALA A 35 -1.26 10.39 21.29
CA ALA A 35 0.17 10.62 21.45
C ALA A 35 0.80 10.30 20.10
N ALA A 36 1.38 11.30 19.44
CA ALA A 36 2.06 11.11 18.18
C ALA A 36 3.05 9.98 18.40
N MET A 37 2.82 8.82 17.79
CA MET A 37 3.78 7.71 17.86
C MET A 37 5.06 8.27 17.25
N ALA A 38 6.08 8.44 18.09
CA ALA A 38 7.36 8.92 17.64
C ALA A 38 8.00 7.79 16.84
N TYR A 39 7.95 7.88 15.50
CA TYR A 39 8.70 7.01 14.61
C TYR A 39 10.17 7.43 14.65
N GLU A 40 11.07 6.46 14.67
CA GLU A 40 12.51 6.71 14.71
C GLU A 40 13.15 6.62 13.32
N THR A 41 12.58 5.80 12.44
CA THR A 41 13.18 5.45 11.14
C THR A 41 12.38 5.98 9.95
N ILE A 42 11.22 6.57 10.18
CA ILE A 42 10.39 7.22 9.17
C ILE A 42 9.85 8.56 9.67
N LEU A 43 9.48 9.42 8.73
CA LEU A 43 8.66 10.60 9.00
C LEU A 43 7.28 10.37 8.40
N VAL A 44 6.22 10.72 9.14
CA VAL A 44 4.84 10.51 8.72
C VAL A 44 4.09 11.84 8.74
N GLU A 45 3.51 12.21 7.62
CA GLU A 45 2.76 13.44 7.45
C GLU A 45 1.44 13.18 6.71
N THR A 46 0.49 14.09 6.86
CA THR A 46 -0.73 14.13 6.05
C THR A 46 -0.76 15.40 5.22
N LYS A 47 -0.91 15.27 3.91
CA LYS A 47 -1.03 16.38 2.96
C LYS A 47 -2.44 16.33 2.33
N GLY A 48 -3.39 17.06 2.89
CA GLY A 48 -4.78 16.98 2.46
C GLY A 48 -5.37 15.56 2.66
N LYS A 49 -5.68 14.87 1.58
CA LYS A 49 -6.17 13.47 1.59
C LYS A 49 -5.08 12.44 1.29
N VAL A 50 -3.80 12.84 1.34
CA VAL A 50 -2.65 11.99 1.03
C VAL A 50 -1.84 11.73 2.29
N GLY A 51 -1.61 10.47 2.63
CA GLY A 51 -0.62 10.05 3.63
C GLY A 51 0.78 10.07 3.00
N LEU A 52 1.76 10.65 3.68
CA LEU A 52 3.15 10.69 3.23
C LEU A 52 4.05 10.00 4.25
N ILE A 53 4.80 8.99 3.79
CA ILE A 53 5.83 8.30 4.56
C ILE A 53 7.18 8.61 3.91
N THR A 54 8.09 9.24 4.67
CA THR A 54 9.47 9.47 4.24
C THR A 54 10.41 8.58 5.03
N LEU A 55 11.16 7.72 4.35
CA LEU A 55 12.19 6.88 4.95
C LEU A 55 13.31 7.77 5.51
N ASN A 56 13.68 7.59 6.78
CA ASN A 56 14.56 8.49 7.50
C ASN A 56 15.69 7.77 8.25
N ARG A 57 16.49 7.01 7.51
CA ARG A 57 17.78 6.44 7.98
C ARG A 57 18.92 6.92 7.07
N PRO A 58 19.16 8.25 6.97
CA PRO A 58 20.09 8.81 5.97
C PRO A 58 21.54 8.30 6.13
N GLN A 59 21.96 7.99 7.36
CA GLN A 59 23.30 7.43 7.68
C GLN A 59 23.50 6.04 7.09
N ALA A 60 22.43 5.32 6.76
CA ALA A 60 22.46 3.99 6.16
C ALA A 60 21.85 3.97 4.74
N LEU A 61 21.75 5.14 4.08
CA LEU A 61 21.06 5.26 2.79
C LEU A 61 19.67 4.60 2.78
N ASN A 62 18.93 4.75 3.87
CA ASN A 62 17.61 4.14 4.11
C ASN A 62 17.60 2.61 4.00
N ALA A 63 18.69 1.93 4.35
CA ALA A 63 18.70 0.47 4.40
C ALA A 63 17.57 -0.05 5.32
N LEU A 64 16.84 -1.06 4.83
CA LEU A 64 15.61 -1.57 5.41
C LEU A 64 15.93 -2.60 6.48
N ASN A 65 15.64 -2.28 7.73
CA ASN A 65 15.69 -3.18 8.87
C ASN A 65 14.30 -3.51 9.40
N GLY A 66 14.21 -4.46 10.33
CA GLY A 66 12.93 -4.88 10.91
C GLY A 66 12.13 -3.73 11.54
N GLN A 67 12.82 -2.79 12.22
CA GLN A 67 12.18 -1.61 12.82
C GLN A 67 11.52 -0.73 11.76
N LEU A 68 12.23 -0.41 10.68
CA LEU A 68 11.72 0.46 9.62
C LEU A 68 10.50 -0.17 8.93
N ILE A 69 10.54 -1.47 8.63
CA ILE A 69 9.40 -2.19 8.05
C ILE A 69 8.20 -2.21 9.02
N GLY A 70 8.45 -2.41 10.31
CA GLY A 70 7.41 -2.35 11.35
C GLY A 70 6.77 -0.97 11.46
N GLU A 71 7.57 0.10 11.40
CA GLU A 71 7.09 1.48 11.44
C GLU A 71 6.29 1.84 10.19
N ILE A 72 6.73 1.43 8.98
CA ILE A 72 5.96 1.58 7.73
C ILE A 72 4.60 0.90 7.88
N ASN A 73 4.57 -0.36 8.32
CA ASN A 73 3.31 -1.08 8.50
C ASN A 73 2.38 -0.39 9.49
N THR A 74 2.90 0.13 10.59
CA THR A 74 2.14 0.85 11.60
C THR A 74 1.54 2.14 11.04
N ALA A 75 2.31 2.91 10.26
CA ALA A 75 1.82 4.11 9.60
C ALA A 75 0.75 3.78 8.54
N LEU A 76 0.97 2.73 7.76
CA LEU A 76 -0.01 2.25 6.78
C LEU A 76 -1.30 1.75 7.44
N ASP A 77 -1.22 1.04 8.59
CA ASP A 77 -2.40 0.64 9.37
C ASP A 77 -3.22 1.85 9.85
N GLY A 78 -2.56 2.94 10.21
CA GLY A 78 -3.18 4.22 10.55
C GLY A 78 -3.90 4.81 9.33
N PHE A 79 -3.22 4.93 8.20
CA PHE A 79 -3.79 5.48 6.98
C PHE A 79 -4.93 4.63 6.40
N GLU A 80 -4.86 3.29 6.50
CA GLU A 80 -5.96 2.39 6.09
C GLU A 80 -7.26 2.69 6.86
N LYS A 81 -7.17 2.97 8.16
CA LYS A 81 -8.31 3.23 9.04
C LYS A 81 -8.86 4.65 8.91
N ASP A 82 -8.05 5.60 8.44
CA ASP A 82 -8.45 7.00 8.31
C ASP A 82 -9.26 7.22 7.02
N ALA A 83 -10.58 7.43 7.17
CA ALA A 83 -11.48 7.72 6.04
C ALA A 83 -11.12 9.01 5.28
N GLY A 84 -10.34 9.91 5.88
CA GLY A 84 -9.84 11.14 5.25
C GLY A 84 -8.69 10.89 4.25
N ILE A 85 -8.04 9.73 4.30
CA ILE A 85 -6.91 9.39 3.42
C ILE A 85 -7.38 8.54 2.25
N GLY A 86 -7.10 8.98 1.03
CA GLY A 86 -7.45 8.28 -0.22
C GLY A 86 -6.26 7.68 -0.98
N CYS A 87 -5.04 8.12 -0.68
CA CYS A 87 -3.81 7.62 -1.31
C CYS A 87 -2.63 7.80 -0.35
N VAL A 88 -1.60 6.96 -0.48
CA VAL A 88 -0.36 7.08 0.29
C VAL A 88 0.82 7.25 -0.65
N VAL A 89 1.82 8.02 -0.24
CA VAL A 89 3.11 8.17 -0.92
C VAL A 89 4.20 7.66 0.01
N ILE A 90 5.10 6.82 -0.50
CA ILE A 90 6.34 6.43 0.19
C ILE A 90 7.51 7.02 -0.59
N THR A 91 8.41 7.70 0.10
CA THR A 91 9.61 8.31 -0.48
C THR A 91 10.83 8.12 0.42
N GLY A 92 12.01 8.44 -0.11
CA GLY A 92 13.26 8.46 0.64
C GLY A 92 13.95 9.82 0.54
N SER A 93 15.26 9.82 0.40
CA SER A 93 16.06 11.01 0.14
C SER A 93 16.44 11.13 -1.35
N GLU A 94 16.96 12.29 -1.76
CA GLU A 94 17.47 12.51 -3.12
C GLU A 94 18.62 11.56 -3.51
N LYS A 95 19.39 11.07 -2.51
CA LYS A 95 20.51 10.14 -2.72
C LYS A 95 20.05 8.69 -2.79
N ALA A 96 19.04 8.34 -2.01
CA ALA A 96 18.53 6.98 -1.96
C ALA A 96 17.07 6.96 -1.48
N PHE A 97 16.24 6.32 -2.26
CA PHE A 97 14.95 5.83 -1.77
C PHE A 97 15.24 4.79 -0.67
N ALA A 98 15.88 3.68 -1.01
CA ALA A 98 16.43 2.73 -0.05
C ALA A 98 17.50 1.86 -0.75
N ALA A 99 18.68 1.73 -0.14
CA ALA A 99 19.83 1.06 -0.76
C ALA A 99 19.88 -0.47 -0.51
N GLY A 100 18.81 -1.07 0.00
CA GLY A 100 18.71 -2.52 0.21
C GLY A 100 18.26 -2.88 1.62
N ALA A 101 18.30 -4.18 1.94
CA ALA A 101 18.09 -4.66 3.30
C ALA A 101 19.33 -4.35 4.17
N ASP A 102 19.14 -4.21 5.47
CA ASP A 102 20.23 -3.98 6.41
C ASP A 102 21.05 -5.27 6.60
N ILE A 103 22.22 -5.32 5.95
CA ILE A 103 23.08 -6.51 5.93
C ILE A 103 23.54 -6.91 7.35
N LYS A 104 23.67 -5.95 8.28
CA LYS A 104 24.05 -6.24 9.67
C LYS A 104 23.03 -7.12 10.39
N GLU A 105 21.74 -7.00 10.05
CA GLU A 105 20.70 -7.88 10.58
C GLU A 105 20.68 -9.27 9.93
N MET A 106 21.29 -9.42 8.76
CA MET A 106 21.21 -10.65 7.97
C MET A 106 22.46 -11.54 8.11
N GLN A 107 23.64 -10.95 8.30
CA GLN A 107 24.91 -11.67 8.22
C GLN A 107 25.07 -12.84 9.19
N SER A 108 24.40 -12.79 10.33
CA SER A 108 24.48 -13.86 11.36
C SER A 108 23.37 -14.91 11.23
N ARG A 109 22.45 -14.76 10.26
CA ARG A 109 21.32 -15.69 10.11
C ARG A 109 21.79 -17.00 9.48
N THR A 110 21.13 -18.08 9.90
CA THR A 110 21.41 -19.43 9.41
C THR A 110 20.12 -20.12 8.97
N PHE A 111 20.26 -21.07 8.05
CA PHE A 111 19.22 -22.05 7.78
C PHE A 111 19.31 -23.16 8.87
N PRO A 112 18.20 -23.64 9.49
CA PRO A 112 16.80 -23.42 9.13
C PRO A 112 16.14 -22.21 9.82
N GLY A 113 16.87 -21.46 10.66
CA GLY A 113 16.29 -20.35 11.42
C GLY A 113 15.63 -19.30 10.52
N THR A 114 16.29 -18.90 9.42
CA THR A 114 15.74 -17.94 8.46
C THR A 114 14.48 -18.46 7.75
N TYR A 115 14.40 -19.77 7.52
CA TYR A 115 13.24 -20.42 6.88
C TYR A 115 12.04 -20.51 7.82
N LEU A 116 12.28 -20.75 9.12
CA LEU A 116 11.21 -20.90 10.10
C LEU A 116 10.68 -19.54 10.62
N ASP A 117 11.55 -18.51 10.60
CA ASP A 117 11.19 -17.15 11.00
C ASP A 117 10.92 -16.31 9.74
N ASP A 118 9.68 -16.39 9.23
CA ASP A 118 9.25 -15.68 8.02
C ASP A 118 9.16 -14.17 8.25
N LYS A 119 10.33 -13.53 8.32
CA LYS A 119 10.42 -12.06 8.49
C LYS A 119 9.96 -11.28 7.27
N PHE A 120 9.85 -11.91 6.11
CA PHE A 120 9.33 -11.26 4.90
C PHE A 120 7.80 -11.16 4.90
N ALA A 121 7.09 -11.88 5.78
CA ALA A 121 5.64 -11.73 5.93
C ALA A 121 5.23 -10.28 6.25
N ASP A 122 6.01 -9.57 7.08
CA ASP A 122 5.75 -8.15 7.35
C ASP A 122 5.99 -7.25 6.13
N TRP A 123 6.90 -7.63 5.24
CA TRP A 123 7.13 -6.91 3.99
C TRP A 123 5.94 -7.10 3.04
N ASP A 124 5.43 -8.33 2.92
CA ASP A 124 4.30 -8.63 2.04
C ASP A 124 3.03 -7.86 2.43
N ARG A 125 2.85 -7.56 3.72
CA ARG A 125 1.74 -6.71 4.20
C ARG A 125 1.70 -5.32 3.53
N ILE A 126 2.85 -4.76 3.14
CA ILE A 126 2.91 -3.46 2.46
C ILE A 126 2.22 -3.56 1.09
N GLY A 127 2.52 -4.61 0.31
CA GLY A 127 1.91 -4.84 -1.00
C GLY A 127 0.44 -5.29 -0.97
N GLN A 128 -0.06 -5.67 0.22
CA GLN A 128 -1.44 -6.14 0.42
C GLN A 128 -2.40 -5.04 0.89
N ARG A 129 -1.96 -3.78 0.96
CA ARG A 129 -2.80 -2.65 1.37
C ARG A 129 -3.90 -2.38 0.35
N ASN A 130 -5.08 -1.99 0.86
CA ASN A 130 -6.21 -1.70 -0.01
C ASN A 130 -6.08 -0.32 -0.66
N LYS A 131 -5.66 0.70 0.10
CA LYS A 131 -5.50 2.05 -0.44
C LYS A 131 -4.34 2.12 -1.42
N PRO A 132 -4.46 2.92 -2.49
CA PRO A 132 -3.37 3.15 -3.43
C PRO A 132 -2.12 3.70 -2.77
N ILE A 133 -0.95 3.15 -3.15
CA ILE A 133 0.36 3.57 -2.67
C ILE A 133 1.25 3.90 -3.87
N ILE A 134 1.87 5.08 -3.87
CA ILE A 134 2.83 5.51 -4.89
C ILE A 134 4.24 5.51 -4.28
N ALA A 135 5.21 4.91 -4.96
CA ALA A 135 6.62 5.11 -4.63
C ALA A 135 7.16 6.33 -5.39
N ALA A 136 7.65 7.33 -4.65
CA ALA A 136 8.42 8.45 -5.20
C ALA A 136 9.91 8.16 -5.04
N VAL A 137 10.57 7.79 -6.13
CA VAL A 137 11.93 7.24 -6.09
C VAL A 137 12.95 8.21 -6.66
N ALA A 138 13.90 8.62 -5.81
CA ALA A 138 15.11 9.33 -6.23
C ALA A 138 16.37 8.54 -5.78
N GLY A 139 17.48 8.69 -6.50
CA GLY A 139 18.73 8.02 -6.20
C GLY A 139 18.58 6.49 -6.21
N PHE A 140 19.20 5.83 -5.24
CA PHE A 140 19.26 4.36 -5.22
C PHE A 140 17.97 3.72 -4.68
N ALA A 141 17.40 2.80 -5.46
CA ALA A 141 16.38 1.82 -5.07
C ALA A 141 16.93 0.43 -5.41
N LEU A 142 17.68 -0.20 -4.50
CA LEU A 142 18.43 -1.41 -4.74
C LEU A 142 17.97 -2.55 -3.83
N GLY A 143 18.01 -3.78 -4.33
CA GLY A 143 17.62 -4.96 -3.56
C GLY A 143 16.28 -4.77 -2.86
N GLY A 144 16.25 -4.96 -1.55
CA GLY A 144 15.04 -4.70 -0.73
C GLY A 144 14.40 -3.34 -0.97
N GLY A 145 15.19 -2.29 -1.28
CA GLY A 145 14.66 -0.97 -1.62
C GLY A 145 13.91 -0.96 -2.96
N CYS A 146 14.40 -1.68 -3.96
CA CYS A 146 13.69 -1.89 -5.20
C CYS A 146 12.44 -2.76 -4.99
N GLU A 147 12.52 -3.76 -4.13
CA GLU A 147 11.40 -4.62 -3.75
C GLU A 147 10.30 -3.82 -3.05
N LEU A 148 10.64 -2.92 -2.11
CA LEU A 148 9.70 -2.01 -1.47
C LEU A 148 9.02 -1.08 -2.49
N ALA A 149 9.77 -0.52 -3.44
CA ALA A 149 9.21 0.31 -4.50
C ALA A 149 8.21 -0.49 -5.38
N MET A 150 8.52 -1.75 -5.68
CA MET A 150 7.64 -2.67 -6.44
C MET A 150 6.44 -3.19 -5.64
N MET A 151 6.42 -3.08 -4.31
CA MET A 151 5.24 -3.35 -3.48
C MET A 151 4.21 -2.24 -3.56
N CYS A 152 4.61 -1.03 -3.95
CA CYS A 152 3.70 0.07 -4.25
C CYS A 152 2.97 -0.18 -5.58
N ASP A 153 1.85 0.50 -5.81
CA ASP A 153 1.02 0.27 -7.01
C ASP A 153 1.70 0.76 -8.29
N PHE A 154 2.46 1.84 -8.20
CA PHE A 154 3.32 2.30 -9.27
C PHE A 154 4.43 3.22 -8.75
N ILE A 155 5.44 3.41 -9.59
CA ILE A 155 6.63 4.21 -9.29
C ILE A 155 6.63 5.47 -10.15
N ILE A 156 6.81 6.62 -9.50
CA ILE A 156 7.24 7.86 -10.15
C ILE A 156 8.72 8.05 -9.78
N ALA A 157 9.58 8.13 -10.77
CA ALA A 157 11.02 8.21 -10.57
C ALA A 157 11.57 9.59 -10.91
N ALA A 158 12.52 10.06 -10.13
CA ALA A 158 13.38 11.15 -10.54
C ALA A 158 14.35 10.67 -11.65
N ASP A 159 14.83 11.59 -12.48
CA ASP A 159 15.78 11.32 -13.55
C ASP A 159 17.12 10.75 -13.07
N ASN A 160 17.49 10.98 -11.79
CA ASN A 160 18.67 10.42 -11.14
C ASN A 160 18.46 9.02 -10.54
N ALA A 161 17.26 8.45 -10.61
CA ALA A 161 16.96 7.18 -9.96
C ALA A 161 17.72 5.99 -10.60
N LYS A 162 18.13 5.06 -9.74
CA LYS A 162 18.82 3.81 -10.11
C LYS A 162 18.12 2.64 -9.45
N PHE A 163 17.77 1.63 -10.23
CA PHE A 163 17.07 0.42 -9.80
C PHE A 163 17.95 -0.82 -10.02
N GLY A 164 17.83 -1.82 -9.18
CA GLY A 164 18.55 -3.08 -9.36
C GLY A 164 18.28 -4.09 -8.26
N GLN A 165 18.69 -5.34 -8.53
CA GLN A 165 18.61 -6.46 -7.58
C GLN A 165 20.01 -7.08 -7.47
N PRO A 166 20.95 -6.44 -6.72
CA PRO A 166 22.36 -6.84 -6.67
C PRO A 166 22.65 -7.92 -5.64
N GLU A 167 21.66 -8.63 -5.11
CA GLU A 167 21.80 -9.64 -4.04
C GLU A 167 22.76 -10.77 -4.41
N ILE A 168 22.90 -11.06 -5.70
CA ILE A 168 23.84 -12.07 -6.20
C ILE A 168 25.29 -11.78 -5.77
N ASN A 169 25.65 -10.51 -5.62
CA ASN A 169 26.98 -10.11 -5.16
C ASN A 169 27.23 -10.43 -3.67
N LEU A 170 26.16 -10.76 -2.92
CA LEU A 170 26.20 -11.16 -1.51
C LEU A 170 26.02 -12.68 -1.34
N GLY A 171 25.97 -13.45 -2.45
CA GLY A 171 25.74 -14.89 -2.42
C GLY A 171 24.30 -15.31 -2.09
N VAL A 172 23.33 -14.42 -2.29
CA VAL A 172 21.91 -14.68 -2.08
C VAL A 172 21.10 -14.21 -3.29
N ILE A 173 19.80 -14.47 -3.27
CA ILE A 173 18.85 -13.96 -4.27
C ILE A 173 17.92 -12.91 -3.63
N PRO A 174 17.19 -12.10 -4.42
CA PRO A 174 16.13 -11.25 -3.90
C PRO A 174 15.14 -12.07 -3.08
N GLY A 175 14.81 -11.63 -1.86
CA GLY A 175 14.01 -12.39 -0.91
C GLY A 175 12.63 -11.83 -0.61
N ALA A 176 12.40 -10.52 -0.89
CA ALA A 176 11.13 -9.85 -0.62
C ALA A 176 10.26 -9.68 -1.88
N GLY A 177 10.38 -10.61 -2.84
CA GLY A 177 9.57 -10.68 -4.05
C GLY A 177 10.22 -10.11 -5.31
N GLY A 178 11.50 -9.70 -5.27
CA GLY A 178 12.20 -9.12 -6.41
C GLY A 178 12.25 -10.05 -7.62
N THR A 179 12.50 -11.33 -7.43
CA THR A 179 12.49 -12.31 -8.54
C THR A 179 11.11 -12.42 -9.21
N GLN A 180 10.03 -12.19 -8.48
CA GLN A 180 8.66 -12.33 -8.98
C GLN A 180 8.15 -11.01 -9.56
N ARG A 181 8.18 -9.93 -8.76
CA ARG A 181 7.64 -8.62 -9.15
C ARG A 181 8.43 -8.00 -10.32
N LEU A 182 9.78 -8.05 -10.25
CA LEU A 182 10.61 -7.53 -11.34
C LEU A 182 10.35 -8.30 -12.65
N THR A 183 10.30 -9.64 -12.60
CA THR A 183 10.05 -10.47 -13.78
C THR A 183 8.68 -10.18 -14.40
N LYS A 184 7.64 -9.96 -13.59
CA LYS A 184 6.30 -9.60 -14.07
C LYS A 184 6.29 -8.19 -14.70
N ALA A 185 7.08 -7.25 -14.15
CA ALA A 185 7.13 -5.88 -14.65
C ALA A 185 7.94 -5.75 -15.96
N VAL A 186 9.18 -6.29 -16.00
CA VAL A 186 10.13 -6.02 -17.10
C VAL A 186 10.34 -7.20 -18.05
N GLY A 187 9.69 -8.32 -17.79
CA GLY A 187 9.85 -9.56 -18.55
C GLY A 187 11.12 -10.35 -18.18
N LYS A 188 11.11 -11.66 -18.51
CA LYS A 188 12.13 -12.62 -18.09
C LYS A 188 13.56 -12.22 -18.49
N ALA A 189 13.76 -11.78 -19.73
CA ALA A 189 15.12 -11.51 -20.25
C ALA A 189 15.79 -10.37 -19.47
N LYS A 190 15.07 -9.26 -19.24
CA LYS A 190 15.58 -8.12 -18.50
C LYS A 190 15.78 -8.44 -17.01
N ALA A 191 14.84 -9.16 -16.40
CA ALA A 191 14.96 -9.57 -15.01
C ALA A 191 16.17 -10.49 -14.79
N MET A 192 16.41 -11.49 -15.68
CA MET A 192 17.57 -12.36 -15.62
C MET A 192 18.88 -11.58 -15.73
N ASP A 193 18.98 -10.63 -16.67
CA ASP A 193 20.16 -9.80 -16.82
C ASP A 193 20.44 -9.00 -15.53
N LEU A 194 19.45 -8.33 -14.97
CA LEU A 194 19.62 -7.53 -13.75
C LEU A 194 19.98 -8.38 -12.52
N ILE A 195 19.28 -9.51 -12.32
CA ILE A 195 19.45 -10.35 -11.13
C ILE A 195 20.76 -11.14 -11.20
N LEU A 196 21.09 -11.72 -12.35
CA LEU A 196 22.28 -12.59 -12.46
C LEU A 196 23.59 -11.81 -12.59
N THR A 197 23.56 -10.61 -13.14
CA THR A 197 24.75 -9.74 -13.23
C THR A 197 24.90 -8.81 -12.04
N GLY A 198 23.81 -8.55 -11.30
CA GLY A 198 23.78 -7.57 -10.22
C GLY A 198 23.93 -6.12 -10.69
N ARG A 199 23.78 -5.87 -12.02
CA ARG A 199 23.87 -4.51 -12.55
C ARG A 199 22.65 -3.67 -12.17
N MET A 200 22.79 -2.37 -12.25
CA MET A 200 21.70 -1.41 -12.10
C MET A 200 21.19 -0.97 -13.48
N MET A 201 19.95 -0.52 -13.52
CA MET A 201 19.36 0.25 -14.61
C MET A 201 19.05 1.67 -14.15
N ASP A 202 19.13 2.63 -15.07
CA ASP A 202 18.72 4.00 -14.80
C ASP A 202 17.20 4.20 -14.95
N ALA A 203 16.73 5.41 -14.62
CA ALA A 203 15.30 5.74 -14.70
C ALA A 203 14.73 5.53 -16.10
N GLN A 204 15.47 5.90 -17.16
CA GLN A 204 15.05 5.77 -18.55
C GLN A 204 14.94 4.31 -18.99
N GLU A 205 15.90 3.47 -18.58
CA GLU A 205 15.80 2.03 -18.84
C GLU A 205 14.63 1.41 -18.07
N ALA A 206 14.41 1.82 -16.82
CA ALA A 206 13.34 1.32 -15.97
C ALA A 206 11.94 1.69 -16.51
N GLU A 207 11.78 2.90 -17.03
CA GLU A 207 10.51 3.34 -17.66
C GLU A 207 10.25 2.58 -18.95
N ARG A 208 11.24 2.53 -19.88
CA ARG A 208 11.11 1.76 -21.12
C ARG A 208 10.84 0.27 -20.92
N ALA A 209 11.35 -0.28 -19.80
CA ALA A 209 11.12 -1.69 -19.44
C ALA A 209 9.78 -1.94 -18.75
N GLY A 210 9.04 -0.90 -18.35
CA GLY A 210 7.73 -1.01 -17.71
C GLY A 210 7.76 -1.11 -16.18
N LEU A 211 8.92 -0.87 -15.54
CA LEU A 211 9.00 -0.82 -14.07
C LEU A 211 8.53 0.54 -13.52
N VAL A 212 8.84 1.63 -14.20
CA VAL A 212 8.53 3.01 -13.80
C VAL A 212 7.40 3.55 -14.65
N ALA A 213 6.38 4.13 -14.02
CA ALA A 213 5.23 4.70 -14.73
C ALA A 213 5.51 6.05 -15.38
N ARG A 214 6.39 6.86 -14.76
CA ARG A 214 6.79 8.20 -15.25
C ARG A 214 8.16 8.58 -14.70
N ILE A 215 8.87 9.40 -15.47
CA ILE A 215 10.11 10.06 -15.05
C ILE A 215 9.83 11.57 -14.98
N VAL A 216 10.37 12.20 -13.94
CA VAL A 216 10.31 13.65 -13.76
C VAL A 216 11.69 14.17 -13.34
N PRO A 217 12.00 15.46 -13.54
CA PRO A 217 13.19 16.05 -12.95
C PRO A 217 13.22 15.86 -11.42
N LEU A 218 14.40 15.66 -10.85
CA LEU A 218 14.55 15.44 -9.40
C LEU A 218 13.85 16.55 -8.57
N ALA A 219 13.99 17.80 -8.99
CA ALA A 219 13.38 18.94 -8.30
C ALA A 219 11.84 18.90 -8.27
N ASP A 220 11.21 18.20 -9.23
CA ASP A 220 9.76 18.13 -9.39
C ASP A 220 9.18 16.85 -8.81
N LEU A 221 10.01 15.89 -8.35
CA LEU A 221 9.57 14.55 -7.95
C LEU A 221 8.40 14.59 -6.97
N MET A 222 8.54 15.30 -5.88
CA MET A 222 7.51 15.33 -4.84
C MET A 222 6.26 16.09 -5.28
N THR A 223 6.43 17.19 -6.02
CA THR A 223 5.31 17.99 -6.55
C THR A 223 4.45 17.16 -7.50
N GLU A 224 5.06 16.48 -8.46
CA GLU A 224 4.32 15.66 -9.43
C GLU A 224 3.76 14.37 -8.81
N THR A 225 4.46 13.80 -7.81
CA THR A 225 3.92 12.64 -7.08
C THR A 225 2.72 13.02 -6.22
N LEU A 226 2.78 14.10 -5.45
CA LEU A 226 1.65 14.56 -4.65
C LEU A 226 0.46 14.95 -5.52
N LYS A 227 0.68 15.60 -6.67
CA LYS A 227 -0.37 15.90 -7.65
C LYS A 227 -1.05 14.63 -8.18
N ALA A 228 -0.29 13.56 -8.42
CA ALA A 228 -0.86 12.26 -8.81
C ALA A 228 -1.65 11.63 -7.67
N ALA A 229 -1.12 11.67 -6.45
CA ALA A 229 -1.78 11.15 -5.25
C ALA A 229 -3.08 11.91 -4.94
N ASP A 230 -3.07 13.24 -5.05
CA ASP A 230 -4.28 14.08 -4.89
C ASP A 230 -5.34 13.74 -5.95
N ALA A 231 -4.91 13.51 -7.20
CA ALA A 231 -5.83 13.12 -8.26
C ALA A 231 -6.51 11.77 -7.98
N ILE A 232 -5.79 10.81 -7.35
CA ILE A 232 -6.35 9.53 -6.90
C ILE A 232 -7.27 9.76 -5.69
N ALA A 233 -6.80 10.48 -4.68
CA ALA A 233 -7.54 10.73 -3.44
C ALA A 233 -8.82 11.58 -3.64
N ALA A 234 -8.96 12.25 -4.79
CA ALA A 234 -10.17 12.96 -5.19
C ALA A 234 -11.23 12.05 -5.86
N LYS A 235 -10.91 10.78 -6.12
CA LYS A 235 -11.88 9.82 -6.69
C LYS A 235 -12.71 9.17 -5.58
N SER A 236 -13.80 8.49 -5.99
CA SER A 236 -14.52 7.60 -5.08
C SER A 236 -13.56 6.55 -4.52
N LEU A 237 -13.39 6.51 -3.20
CA LEU A 237 -12.50 5.56 -2.56
C LEU A 237 -12.91 4.11 -2.84
N PRO A 238 -14.19 3.70 -2.71
CA PRO A 238 -14.61 2.36 -3.11
C PRO A 238 -14.19 1.98 -4.53
N SER A 239 -14.36 2.90 -5.48
CA SER A 239 -13.96 2.65 -6.88
C SER A 239 -12.44 2.51 -7.03
N ALA A 240 -11.65 3.32 -6.32
CA ALA A 240 -10.19 3.24 -6.36
C ALA A 240 -9.68 1.91 -5.77
N LEU A 241 -10.24 1.47 -4.63
CA LEU A 241 -9.90 0.19 -4.00
C LEU A 241 -10.21 -0.99 -4.93
N MET A 242 -11.41 -1.01 -5.49
CA MET A 242 -11.85 -2.09 -6.39
C MET A 242 -11.06 -2.10 -7.71
N ALA A 243 -10.69 -0.93 -8.24
CA ALA A 243 -9.83 -0.85 -9.42
C ALA A 243 -8.44 -1.42 -9.15
N LYS A 244 -7.81 -1.05 -8.00
CA LYS A 244 -6.52 -1.61 -7.57
C LYS A 244 -6.60 -3.13 -7.42
N GLU A 245 -7.62 -3.65 -6.73
CA GLU A 245 -7.81 -5.09 -6.55
C GLU A 245 -7.95 -5.80 -7.91
N SER A 246 -8.74 -5.23 -8.83
CA SER A 246 -8.96 -5.83 -10.15
C SER A 246 -7.68 -5.85 -10.99
N VAL A 247 -6.85 -4.79 -10.95
CA VAL A 247 -5.57 -4.75 -11.65
C VAL A 247 -4.59 -5.77 -11.06
N ASN A 248 -4.48 -5.85 -9.73
CA ASN A 248 -3.61 -6.81 -9.06
C ASN A 248 -4.02 -8.25 -9.37
N ARG A 249 -5.33 -8.52 -9.49
CA ARG A 249 -5.87 -9.84 -9.84
C ARG A 249 -5.38 -10.34 -11.20
N ALA A 250 -5.05 -9.46 -12.14
CA ALA A 250 -4.54 -9.84 -13.46
C ALA A 250 -3.22 -10.62 -13.40
N PHE A 251 -2.44 -10.45 -12.32
CA PHE A 251 -1.18 -11.18 -12.11
C PHE A 251 -1.34 -12.52 -11.39
N GLU A 252 -2.55 -12.86 -10.91
CA GLU A 252 -2.80 -14.01 -10.05
C GLU A 252 -3.69 -15.07 -10.70
N VAL A 253 -4.49 -14.69 -11.73
CA VAL A 253 -5.50 -15.57 -12.31
C VAL A 253 -5.43 -15.61 -13.83
N THR A 254 -6.15 -16.56 -14.46
CA THR A 254 -6.32 -16.56 -15.91
C THR A 254 -7.17 -15.38 -16.37
N LEU A 255 -7.00 -14.95 -17.63
CA LEU A 255 -7.79 -13.86 -18.21
C LEU A 255 -9.30 -14.08 -18.04
N ALA A 256 -9.77 -15.31 -18.25
CA ALA A 256 -11.21 -15.63 -18.11
C ALA A 256 -11.74 -15.40 -16.69
N GLU A 257 -10.97 -15.79 -15.66
CA GLU A 257 -11.36 -15.53 -14.27
C GLU A 257 -11.21 -14.04 -13.91
N GLY A 258 -10.16 -13.38 -14.37
CA GLY A 258 -9.98 -11.94 -14.19
C GLY A 258 -11.17 -11.14 -14.74
N LEU A 259 -11.62 -11.44 -15.97
CA LEU A 259 -12.80 -10.79 -16.57
C LEU A 259 -14.10 -11.06 -15.81
N ARG A 260 -14.27 -12.26 -15.24
CA ARG A 260 -15.44 -12.58 -14.40
C ARG A 260 -15.42 -11.78 -13.10
N PHE A 261 -14.26 -11.69 -12.48
CA PHE A 261 -14.06 -10.89 -11.26
C PHE A 261 -14.36 -9.42 -11.54
N GLU A 262 -13.72 -8.82 -12.55
CA GLU A 262 -13.91 -7.43 -12.95
C GLU A 262 -15.38 -7.07 -13.17
N ARG A 263 -16.15 -7.91 -13.90
CA ARG A 263 -17.57 -7.68 -14.16
C ARG A 263 -18.42 -7.67 -12.88
N ARG A 264 -18.10 -8.55 -11.94
CA ARG A 264 -18.80 -8.59 -10.65
C ARG A 264 -18.52 -7.34 -9.83
N VAL A 265 -17.24 -6.95 -9.77
CA VAL A 265 -16.80 -5.74 -9.08
C VAL A 265 -17.40 -4.50 -9.73
N PHE A 266 -17.34 -4.39 -11.06
CA PHE A 266 -17.96 -3.30 -11.81
C PHE A 266 -19.46 -3.20 -11.50
N SER A 267 -20.18 -4.32 -11.55
CA SER A 267 -21.64 -4.35 -11.27
C SER A 267 -21.95 -3.96 -9.82
N SER A 268 -21.12 -4.35 -8.84
CA SER A 268 -21.33 -4.01 -7.43
C SER A 268 -21.20 -2.50 -7.16
N LEU A 269 -20.36 -1.79 -7.92
CA LEU A 269 -20.22 -0.34 -7.80
C LEU A 269 -21.52 0.42 -8.07
N PHE A 270 -22.47 -0.13 -8.84
CA PHE A 270 -23.77 0.48 -9.09
C PHE A 270 -24.67 0.57 -7.83
N ALA A 271 -24.28 -0.11 -6.76
CA ALA A 271 -24.94 0.02 -5.45
C ALA A 271 -24.44 1.23 -4.64
N THR A 272 -23.33 1.87 -5.04
CA THR A 272 -22.74 3.00 -4.31
C THR A 272 -23.43 4.33 -4.65
N ALA A 273 -23.48 5.24 -3.67
CA ALA A 273 -23.93 6.62 -3.89
C ALA A 273 -22.97 7.37 -4.83
N ASP A 274 -21.67 7.10 -4.72
CA ASP A 274 -20.63 7.73 -5.53
C ASP A 274 -20.77 7.42 -7.03
N GLN A 275 -21.24 6.21 -7.39
CA GLN A 275 -21.52 5.88 -8.80
C GLN A 275 -22.64 6.77 -9.35
N LYS A 276 -23.70 7.01 -8.58
CA LYS A 276 -24.82 7.89 -8.98
C LYS A 276 -24.33 9.32 -9.13
N GLU A 277 -23.59 9.80 -8.14
CA GLU A 277 -23.00 11.14 -8.16
C GLU A 277 -22.06 11.33 -9.36
N GLY A 278 -21.16 10.37 -9.60
CA GLY A 278 -20.20 10.47 -10.70
C GLY A 278 -20.85 10.55 -12.07
N MET A 279 -21.89 9.74 -12.32
CA MET A 279 -22.63 9.76 -13.58
C MET A 279 -23.49 11.03 -13.75
N SER A 280 -24.14 11.49 -12.68
CA SER A 280 -24.90 12.73 -12.68
C SER A 280 -24.00 13.94 -12.94
N ALA A 281 -22.89 14.05 -12.19
CA ALA A 281 -21.92 15.11 -12.35
C ALA A 281 -21.35 15.18 -13.78
N PHE A 282 -21.06 14.01 -14.37
CA PHE A 282 -20.60 13.93 -15.77
C PHE A 282 -21.66 14.44 -16.76
N ALA A 283 -22.92 14.01 -16.63
CA ALA A 283 -24.03 14.45 -17.47
C ALA A 283 -24.27 15.96 -17.36
N GLU A 284 -24.15 16.49 -16.15
CA GLU A 284 -24.33 17.92 -15.82
C GLU A 284 -23.08 18.78 -16.08
N LYS A 285 -21.97 18.18 -16.51
CA LYS A 285 -20.66 18.85 -16.78
C LYS A 285 -20.11 19.60 -15.56
N ARG A 286 -20.30 19.07 -14.36
CA ARG A 286 -19.76 19.58 -13.10
C ARG A 286 -18.74 18.61 -12.49
N LYS A 287 -17.98 19.07 -11.49
CA LYS A 287 -17.12 18.19 -10.69
C LYS A 287 -17.97 17.31 -9.78
N PRO A 288 -17.66 16.01 -9.65
CA PRO A 288 -18.33 15.13 -8.69
C PRO A 288 -17.91 15.47 -7.25
N ASP A 289 -18.82 15.24 -6.30
CA ASP A 289 -18.59 15.37 -4.86
C ASP A 289 -18.74 14.00 -4.19
N PHE A 290 -17.72 13.16 -4.32
CA PHE A 290 -17.72 11.82 -3.80
C PHE A 290 -17.71 11.79 -2.26
N LYS A 291 -18.57 10.95 -1.68
CA LYS A 291 -18.74 10.80 -0.22
C LYS A 291 -18.17 9.49 0.30
N ASN A 292 -17.67 8.63 -0.60
CA ASN A 292 -17.13 7.30 -0.30
C ASN A 292 -18.20 6.35 0.32
N LEU A 293 -19.42 6.45 -0.20
CA LEU A 293 -20.61 5.70 0.26
C LEU A 293 -21.23 4.87 -0.86
#